data_99e4903e2e6010c453e6bf3557d61f2a
#
_entry.id   99e4903e2e6010c453e6bf3557d61f2a
#
_cell.length_a   1.000
_cell.length_b   1.000
_cell.length_c   1.000
_cell.angle_alpha   90.00
_cell.angle_beta   90.00
_cell.angle_gamma   90.00
#
_symmetry.space_group_name_H-M   'P 1'
#
loop_
_entity.id
_entity.type
_entity.pdbx_description
1 polymer ?
#
loop_
_entity_poly.entity_id
_entity_poly.type
_entity_poly.pdbx_seq_one_letter_code
_entity_poly.pdbx_strand_id
1 'polypeptide(L)'
;MSSTQPRPSLLEDDMRFPTIAAGCLIAMAAQAETPVLKVLTYDSFVSEWGPGPAVEQAFEARCGCDLQWDAPGDGAALLARLKLEGARSDADVVLGLDTSLTGAAAATGLFVPHGTTPKLDLPIAWDDPLFLPFDWGWFAFVYDKTRLPVAPDSLRALAQSDVKIVIQDPRSSTPGLGLLLWVKAAYGDQAAQIWADLADNIITVTPGWSEAYGLFLEGEADMVLSYTTSPAYHLIAEEDASKAAAAFDEGHYLQVEVAGKLANSDQPALADQFLDFMLGAEFQGVIPVTNWMYPAATAPEGLPKGYETLMQPQKSLLMSAQDAMMVRDGALAEWLTALAR
;
A
#
# COMPACT_ATOMS: atom_id res chain seq x y z
N MET A 1 -4.07 -6.25 115.04
CA MET A 1 -3.37 -5.04 115.58
C MET A 1 -2.71 -4.32 114.43
N SER A 2 -3.21 -3.17 114.20
CA SER A 2 -2.98 -2.17 113.16
C SER A 2 -1.56 -1.65 113.07
N SER A 3 -1.03 -1.44 111.89
CA SER A 3 -0.08 -0.35 111.70
C SER A 3 -0.09 0.06 110.23
N THR A 4 -0.61 1.21 109.99
CA THR A 4 -0.62 2.03 108.84
C THR A 4 0.75 2.61 108.49
N GLN A 5 1.17 2.61 107.24
CA GLN A 5 2.25 3.47 106.76
C GLN A 5 1.94 4.10 105.44
N PRO A 6 2.38 5.33 105.14
CA PRO A 6 1.92 6.18 104.05
C PRO A 6 2.71 5.92 102.75
N ARG A 7 2.03 6.23 101.61
CA ARG A 7 2.56 6.21 100.28
C ARG A 7 3.37 7.50 99.98
N PRO A 8 4.43 7.40 99.17
CA PRO A 8 5.02 8.55 98.50
C PRO A 8 4.39 8.75 97.11
N SER A 9 4.09 9.97 96.79
CA SER A 9 3.66 10.50 95.48
C SER A 9 4.77 10.35 94.45
N LEU A 10 4.49 9.78 93.29
CA LEU A 10 5.36 9.81 92.12
C LEU A 10 4.77 10.80 91.09
N LEU A 11 5.63 11.71 90.70
CA LEU A 11 5.46 12.68 89.65
C LEU A 11 5.25 12.00 88.31
N GLU A 12 4.19 12.35 87.61
CA GLU A 12 3.95 11.96 86.20
C GLU A 12 4.83 12.85 85.32
N ASP A 13 5.81 12.21 84.66
CA ASP A 13 6.58 12.82 83.56
C ASP A 13 5.81 12.64 82.24
N ASP A 14 5.28 13.72 81.78
CA ASP A 14 4.57 13.87 80.48
C ASP A 14 5.56 13.76 79.32
N MET A 15 5.82 12.56 78.82
CA MET A 15 6.68 12.32 77.63
C MET A 15 5.84 12.43 76.38
N ARG A 16 5.78 13.63 75.81
CA ARG A 16 5.17 13.88 74.48
C ARG A 16 6.07 13.39 73.38
N PHE A 17 5.75 12.26 72.75
CA PHE A 17 6.36 11.82 71.49
C PHE A 17 5.79 12.64 70.32
N PRO A 18 6.63 13.22 69.44
CA PRO A 18 6.14 13.82 68.21
C PRO A 18 5.80 12.71 67.18
N THR A 19 4.54 12.61 66.83
CA THR A 19 4.07 11.75 65.74
C THR A 19 4.54 12.35 64.41
N ILE A 20 5.62 11.76 63.84
CA ILE A 20 6.05 12.08 62.48
C ILE A 20 5.09 11.33 61.53
N ALA A 21 4.12 12.07 60.97
CA ALA A 21 3.31 11.59 59.86
C ALA A 21 4.18 11.51 58.62
N ALA A 22 4.72 10.35 58.29
CA ALA A 22 5.35 10.10 57.02
C ALA A 22 4.28 10.02 55.95
N GLY A 23 4.05 11.15 55.23
CA GLY A 23 3.23 11.22 54.06
C GLY A 23 3.88 10.46 52.91
N CYS A 24 3.44 9.20 52.65
CA CYS A 24 3.72 8.51 51.41
C CYS A 24 3.07 9.25 50.23
N LEU A 25 3.85 10.08 49.54
CA LEU A 25 3.52 10.54 48.20
C LEU A 25 3.60 9.34 47.23
N ILE A 26 2.47 8.67 47.04
CA ILE A 26 2.32 7.72 45.94
C ILE A 26 2.30 8.58 44.68
N ALA A 27 3.43 8.68 43.97
CA ALA A 27 3.46 9.19 42.62
C ALA A 27 2.69 8.17 41.78
N MET A 28 1.43 8.45 41.45
CA MET A 28 0.73 7.79 40.35
C MET A 28 1.49 8.16 39.08
N ALA A 29 2.34 7.27 38.61
CA ALA A 29 2.82 7.30 37.24
C ALA A 29 1.55 7.15 36.38
N ALA A 30 1.10 8.23 35.78
CA ALA A 30 0.12 8.16 34.70
C ALA A 30 0.78 7.26 33.64
N GLN A 31 0.25 6.05 33.43
CA GLN A 31 0.60 5.27 32.29
C GLN A 31 0.13 6.08 31.08
N ALA A 32 1.07 6.65 30.33
CA ALA A 32 0.76 7.26 29.07
C ALA A 32 0.18 6.15 28.17
N GLU A 33 -1.01 6.37 27.63
CA GLU A 33 -1.57 5.46 26.65
C GLU A 33 -0.59 5.33 25.49
N THR A 34 -0.39 4.12 25.00
CA THR A 34 0.46 3.86 23.82
C THR A 34 -0.15 4.64 22.64
N PRO A 35 0.62 5.53 22.00
CA PRO A 35 0.09 6.27 20.86
C PRO A 35 -0.27 5.31 19.72
N VAL A 36 -1.37 5.56 19.04
CA VAL A 36 -1.87 4.73 17.93
C VAL A 36 -1.71 5.49 16.63
N LEU A 37 -1.05 4.88 15.64
CA LEU A 37 -0.99 5.38 14.26
C LEU A 37 -1.93 4.53 13.40
N LYS A 38 -2.90 5.16 12.73
CA LYS A 38 -3.83 4.50 11.83
C LYS A 38 -3.44 4.73 10.38
N VAL A 39 -3.17 3.64 9.67
CA VAL A 39 -2.78 3.66 8.25
C VAL A 39 -3.85 2.97 7.42
N LEU A 40 -4.47 3.74 6.52
CA LEU A 40 -5.39 3.23 5.52
C LEU A 40 -4.56 2.68 4.34
N THR A 41 -4.74 1.40 4.01
CA THR A 41 -3.96 0.73 2.96
C THR A 41 -4.78 -0.32 2.22
N TYR A 42 -4.17 -1.06 1.30
CA TYR A 42 -4.84 -2.11 0.52
C TYR A 42 -4.67 -3.49 1.16
N ASP A 43 -5.60 -4.40 0.85
CA ASP A 43 -5.75 -5.69 1.51
C ASP A 43 -4.54 -6.62 1.33
N SER A 44 -3.94 -6.66 0.14
CA SER A 44 -2.75 -7.49 -0.11
C SER A 44 -1.52 -6.99 0.65
N PHE A 45 -1.41 -5.69 0.97
CA PHE A 45 -0.32 -5.15 1.78
C PHE A 45 -0.30 -5.75 3.19
N VAL A 46 -1.49 -5.92 3.80
CA VAL A 46 -1.63 -6.40 5.19
C VAL A 46 -1.89 -7.89 5.32
N SER A 47 -1.94 -8.62 4.22
CA SER A 47 -2.05 -10.08 4.23
C SER A 47 -0.85 -10.72 4.93
N GLU A 48 -0.98 -11.98 5.39
CA GLU A 48 0.09 -12.71 6.08
C GLU A 48 1.38 -12.81 5.26
N TRP A 49 1.25 -12.82 3.93
CA TRP A 49 2.37 -12.89 2.98
C TRP A 49 2.82 -11.51 2.47
N GLY A 50 2.06 -10.45 2.75
CA GLY A 50 2.35 -9.09 2.35
C GLY A 50 3.40 -8.40 3.24
N PRO A 51 3.79 -7.16 2.93
CA PRO A 51 4.79 -6.42 3.70
C PRO A 51 4.29 -5.95 5.08
N GLY A 52 2.97 -5.80 5.26
CA GLY A 52 2.35 -5.22 6.46
C GLY A 52 2.86 -5.79 7.78
N PRO A 53 2.87 -7.12 8.00
CA PRO A 53 3.33 -7.70 9.28
C PRO A 53 4.79 -7.36 9.63
N ALA A 54 5.69 -7.35 8.63
CA ALA A 54 7.09 -7.01 8.85
C ALA A 54 7.29 -5.50 9.10
N VAL A 55 6.55 -4.68 8.36
CA VAL A 55 6.54 -3.21 8.53
C VAL A 55 6.01 -2.81 9.89
N GLU A 56 4.89 -3.40 10.34
CA GLU A 56 4.29 -3.18 11.66
C GLU A 56 5.30 -3.48 12.77
N GLN A 57 5.85 -4.69 12.77
CA GLN A 57 6.82 -5.11 13.77
C GLN A 57 8.04 -4.16 13.84
N ALA A 58 8.60 -3.77 12.69
CA ALA A 58 9.77 -2.92 12.62
C ALA A 58 9.45 -1.47 13.06
N PHE A 59 8.32 -0.92 12.64
CA PHE A 59 7.94 0.44 13.01
C PHE A 59 7.57 0.56 14.48
N GLU A 60 6.79 -0.38 15.03
CA GLU A 60 6.40 -0.38 16.45
C GLU A 60 7.62 -0.49 17.38
N ALA A 61 8.60 -1.32 17.01
CA ALA A 61 9.86 -1.42 17.75
C ALA A 61 10.64 -0.10 17.78
N ARG A 62 10.45 0.75 16.76
CA ARG A 62 11.14 2.04 16.62
C ARG A 62 10.39 3.18 17.31
N CYS A 63 9.07 3.25 17.16
CA CYS A 63 8.25 4.35 17.68
C CYS A 63 7.77 4.13 19.12
N GLY A 64 7.66 2.89 19.58
CA GLY A 64 6.99 2.57 20.84
C GLY A 64 5.49 2.90 20.79
N CYS A 65 4.89 2.79 19.61
CA CYS A 65 3.49 3.04 19.33
C CYS A 65 2.77 1.74 18.92
N ASP A 66 1.48 1.81 18.66
CA ASP A 66 0.62 0.77 18.08
C ASP A 66 0.29 1.19 16.64
N LEU A 67 0.70 0.42 15.63
CA LEU A 67 0.41 0.66 14.22
C LEU A 67 -0.82 -0.14 13.82
N GLN A 68 -1.91 0.54 13.51
CA GLN A 68 -3.17 -0.08 13.10
C GLN A 68 -3.41 0.08 11.61
N TRP A 69 -3.61 -1.04 10.94
CA TRP A 69 -3.98 -1.09 9.53
C TRP A 69 -5.49 -1.10 9.34
N ASP A 70 -5.97 -0.33 8.38
CA ASP A 70 -7.34 -0.40 7.87
C ASP A 70 -7.29 -0.65 6.36
N ALA A 71 -7.78 -1.80 5.92
CA ALA A 71 -7.64 -2.27 4.55
C ALA A 71 -9.01 -2.61 3.94
N PRO A 72 -9.73 -1.62 3.39
CA PRO A 72 -11.09 -1.82 2.88
C PRO A 72 -11.15 -2.39 1.47
N GLY A 73 -10.03 -2.69 0.85
CA GLY A 73 -9.92 -3.18 -0.52
C GLY A 73 -8.63 -2.71 -1.20
N ASP A 74 -8.69 -2.45 -2.50
CA ASP A 74 -7.53 -2.06 -3.30
C ASP A 74 -7.44 -0.51 -3.48
N GLY A 75 -6.37 0.02 -4.09
CA GLY A 75 -6.01 1.44 -4.07
C GLY A 75 -7.09 2.42 -4.54
N ALA A 76 -7.87 2.08 -5.59
CA ALA A 76 -8.97 2.96 -6.02
C ALA A 76 -10.12 3.00 -4.99
N ALA A 77 -10.34 1.92 -4.24
CA ALA A 77 -11.32 1.88 -3.14
C ALA A 77 -10.87 2.77 -1.97
N LEU A 78 -9.58 2.86 -1.68
CA LEU A 78 -9.03 3.75 -0.64
C LEU A 78 -9.45 5.20 -0.89
N LEU A 79 -9.21 5.70 -2.11
CA LEU A 79 -9.59 7.07 -2.46
C LEU A 79 -11.09 7.30 -2.45
N ALA A 80 -11.89 6.31 -2.87
CA ALA A 80 -13.35 6.39 -2.83
C ALA A 80 -13.84 6.52 -1.38
N ARG A 81 -13.29 5.74 -0.46
CA ARG A 81 -13.58 5.81 0.98
C ARG A 81 -13.18 7.15 1.57
N LEU A 82 -11.99 7.63 1.31
CA LEU A 82 -11.54 8.95 1.76
C LEU A 82 -12.44 10.09 1.30
N LYS A 83 -12.91 10.04 0.04
CA LYS A 83 -13.88 11.03 -0.47
C LYS A 83 -15.22 10.97 0.26
N LEU A 84 -15.66 9.79 0.66
CA LEU A 84 -16.91 9.61 1.41
C LEU A 84 -16.78 10.11 2.85
N GLU A 85 -15.68 9.81 3.52
CA GLU A 85 -15.42 10.18 4.91
C GLU A 85 -15.02 11.66 5.05
N GLY A 86 -14.23 12.17 4.09
CA GLY A 86 -13.71 13.53 4.09
C GLY A 86 -12.87 13.78 5.34
N ALA A 87 -13.03 14.96 5.96
CA ALA A 87 -12.33 15.33 7.19
C ALA A 87 -12.75 14.53 8.44
N ARG A 88 -13.67 13.57 8.32
CA ARG A 88 -14.07 12.68 9.42
C ARG A 88 -13.33 11.35 9.40
N SER A 89 -12.49 11.11 8.39
CA SER A 89 -11.61 9.95 8.39
C SER A 89 -10.75 9.97 9.65
N ASP A 90 -10.57 8.84 10.28
CA ASP A 90 -9.73 8.67 11.46
C ASP A 90 -8.33 8.12 11.11
N ALA A 91 -8.03 7.98 9.82
CA ALA A 91 -6.71 7.62 9.36
C ALA A 91 -5.72 8.80 9.49
N ASP A 92 -4.48 8.47 9.80
CA ASP A 92 -3.35 9.42 9.88
C ASP A 92 -2.58 9.49 8.56
N VAL A 93 -2.41 8.32 7.94
CA VAL A 93 -1.67 8.11 6.69
C VAL A 93 -2.50 7.26 5.75
N VAL A 94 -2.40 7.53 4.45
CA VAL A 94 -2.88 6.65 3.39
C VAL A 94 -1.68 6.12 2.64
N LEU A 95 -1.56 4.79 2.53
CA LEU A 95 -0.48 4.08 1.84
C LEU A 95 -1.09 3.17 0.77
N GLY A 96 -0.65 3.30 -0.49
CA GLY A 96 -1.15 2.47 -1.59
C GLY A 96 -2.09 3.21 -2.56
N LEU A 97 -2.07 4.54 -2.56
CA LEU A 97 -2.45 5.29 -3.76
C LEU A 97 -1.32 5.17 -4.78
N ASP A 98 -1.63 5.47 -6.05
CA ASP A 98 -0.63 5.44 -7.10
C ASP A 98 -0.65 6.70 -7.98
N THR A 99 0.29 6.79 -8.92
CA THR A 99 0.38 7.89 -9.89
C THR A 99 -0.91 8.18 -10.64
N SER A 100 -1.79 7.17 -10.80
CA SER A 100 -3.09 7.32 -11.46
C SER A 100 -4.13 8.03 -10.58
N LEU A 101 -3.92 8.05 -9.28
CA LEU A 101 -4.84 8.57 -8.27
C LEU A 101 -4.38 9.87 -7.61
N THR A 102 -3.07 10.21 -7.67
CA THR A 102 -2.51 11.38 -6.95
C THR A 102 -3.21 12.69 -7.28
N GLY A 103 -3.53 12.94 -8.56
CA GLY A 103 -4.25 14.16 -8.97
C GLY A 103 -5.65 14.26 -8.33
N ALA A 104 -6.40 13.16 -8.33
CA ALA A 104 -7.73 13.11 -7.75
C ALA A 104 -7.69 13.14 -6.20
N ALA A 105 -6.64 12.60 -5.60
CA ALA A 105 -6.40 12.65 -4.16
C ALA A 105 -6.03 14.07 -3.70
N ALA A 106 -5.10 14.74 -4.40
CA ALA A 106 -4.74 16.13 -4.13
C ALA A 106 -5.94 17.08 -4.23
N ALA A 107 -6.82 16.87 -5.21
CA ALA A 107 -8.03 17.66 -5.40
C ALA A 107 -9.04 17.55 -4.24
N THR A 108 -8.92 16.55 -3.35
CA THR A 108 -9.76 16.45 -2.14
C THR A 108 -9.42 17.49 -1.09
N GLY A 109 -8.20 18.03 -1.09
CA GLY A 109 -7.68 18.92 -0.04
C GLY A 109 -7.46 18.25 1.32
N LEU A 110 -7.48 16.90 1.38
CA LEU A 110 -7.32 16.13 2.62
C LEU A 110 -5.86 15.88 2.99
N PHE A 111 -4.94 16.02 2.05
CA PHE A 111 -3.52 15.74 2.25
C PHE A 111 -2.71 16.99 2.58
N VAL A 112 -1.67 16.83 3.37
CA VAL A 112 -0.70 17.89 3.70
C VAL A 112 0.71 17.49 3.26
N PRO A 113 1.60 18.47 3.03
CA PRO A 113 2.98 18.19 2.63
C PRO A 113 3.69 17.24 3.59
N HIS A 114 4.41 16.28 3.03
CA HIS A 114 5.21 15.31 3.81
C HIS A 114 6.48 15.94 4.42
N GLY A 115 6.97 17.07 3.88
CA GLY A 115 8.08 17.82 4.47
C GLY A 115 9.47 17.22 4.32
N THR A 116 9.60 16.04 3.71
CA THR A 116 10.89 15.36 3.48
C THR A 116 11.47 15.70 2.11
N THR A 117 12.81 15.55 1.98
CA THR A 117 13.51 15.58 0.69
C THR A 117 14.06 14.18 0.42
N PRO A 118 13.26 13.31 -0.22
CA PRO A 118 13.61 11.91 -0.36
C PRO A 118 14.75 11.71 -1.38
N LYS A 119 15.61 10.71 -1.12
CA LYS A 119 16.53 10.17 -2.13
C LYS A 119 15.88 8.93 -2.72
N LEU A 120 15.31 9.08 -3.92
CA LEU A 120 14.55 8.05 -4.59
C LEU A 120 15.36 7.39 -5.71
N ASP A 121 15.03 6.11 -5.97
CA ASP A 121 15.54 5.30 -7.08
C ASP A 121 14.35 4.92 -7.98
N LEU A 122 13.80 5.92 -8.67
CA LEU A 122 12.66 5.80 -9.56
C LEU A 122 13.09 5.96 -11.02
N PRO A 123 12.37 5.34 -11.98
CA PRO A 123 12.63 5.55 -13.40
C PRO A 123 12.18 6.93 -13.93
N ILE A 124 11.59 7.76 -13.07
CA ILE A 124 11.09 9.10 -13.36
C ILE A 124 11.56 10.09 -12.30
N ALA A 125 11.58 11.38 -12.63
CA ALA A 125 11.74 12.43 -11.63
C ALA A 125 10.48 12.53 -10.75
N TRP A 126 10.69 12.82 -9.45
CA TRP A 126 9.60 12.95 -8.48
C TRP A 126 9.79 14.20 -7.63
N ASP A 127 8.78 15.07 -7.62
CA ASP A 127 8.77 16.34 -6.90
C ASP A 127 7.41 16.67 -6.25
N ASP A 128 6.51 15.67 -6.14
CA ASP A 128 5.20 15.84 -5.50
C ASP A 128 5.37 16.12 -4.00
N PRO A 129 4.87 17.25 -3.47
CA PRO A 129 5.03 17.59 -2.07
C PRO A 129 4.07 16.86 -1.13
N LEU A 130 2.98 16.25 -1.63
CA LEU A 130 1.93 15.61 -0.85
C LEU A 130 2.13 14.10 -0.74
N PHE A 131 2.68 13.50 -1.79
CA PHE A 131 2.77 12.05 -1.94
C PHE A 131 4.20 11.58 -2.04
N LEU A 132 4.55 10.62 -1.17
CA LEU A 132 5.89 10.06 -1.04
C LEU A 132 5.91 8.64 -1.59
N PRO A 133 6.74 8.33 -2.62
CA PRO A 133 6.85 7.00 -3.18
C PRO A 133 7.41 5.97 -2.20
N PHE A 134 6.91 4.73 -2.28
CA PHE A 134 7.48 3.62 -1.53
C PHE A 134 7.86 2.41 -2.40
N ASP A 135 7.17 2.21 -3.53
CA ASP A 135 7.54 1.21 -4.53
C ASP A 135 7.07 1.61 -5.94
N TRP A 136 7.43 0.80 -6.94
CA TRP A 136 7.05 1.02 -8.32
C TRP A 136 7.19 -0.23 -9.19
N GLY A 137 6.52 -0.22 -10.34
CA GLY A 137 6.59 -1.26 -11.35
C GLY A 137 5.81 -0.89 -12.59
N TRP A 138 5.76 -1.80 -13.56
CA TRP A 138 4.91 -1.64 -14.75
C TRP A 138 3.80 -2.68 -14.75
N PHE A 139 2.60 -2.29 -15.13
CA PHE A 139 1.52 -3.25 -15.36
C PHE A 139 1.87 -4.17 -16.52
N ALA A 140 1.52 -5.45 -16.37
CA ALA A 140 1.70 -6.45 -17.40
C ALA A 140 0.66 -7.56 -17.25
N PHE A 141 0.38 -8.26 -18.34
CA PHE A 141 -0.31 -9.55 -18.26
C PHE A 141 0.69 -10.66 -17.96
N VAL A 142 0.45 -11.38 -16.87
CA VAL A 142 1.25 -12.53 -16.44
C VAL A 142 0.60 -13.81 -16.96
N TYR A 143 1.43 -14.74 -17.40
CA TYR A 143 1.00 -16.02 -17.97
C TYR A 143 1.91 -17.18 -17.54
N ASP A 144 1.42 -18.41 -17.72
CA ASP A 144 2.20 -19.63 -17.50
C ASP A 144 2.70 -20.16 -18.86
N LYS A 145 4.03 -20.18 -19.05
CA LYS A 145 4.70 -20.65 -20.28
C LYS A 145 4.42 -22.13 -20.60
N THR A 146 4.04 -22.91 -19.59
CA THR A 146 3.70 -24.33 -19.78
C THR A 146 2.30 -24.51 -20.37
N ARG A 147 1.40 -23.56 -20.13
CA ARG A 147 0.02 -23.55 -20.63
C ARG A 147 -0.13 -22.70 -21.90
N LEU A 148 0.56 -21.57 -21.95
CA LEU A 148 0.56 -20.63 -23.07
C LEU A 148 2.03 -20.41 -23.54
N PRO A 149 2.57 -21.27 -24.43
CA PRO A 149 3.97 -21.22 -24.83
C PRO A 149 4.38 -19.91 -25.52
N VAL A 150 3.43 -19.22 -26.16
CA VAL A 150 3.63 -17.95 -26.84
C VAL A 150 2.50 -17.00 -26.42
N ALA A 151 2.81 -15.99 -25.63
CA ALA A 151 1.86 -14.96 -25.26
C ALA A 151 1.67 -13.96 -26.41
N PRO A 152 0.50 -13.32 -26.53
CA PRO A 152 0.31 -12.16 -27.40
C PRO A 152 1.31 -11.04 -27.04
N ASP A 153 1.76 -10.29 -28.05
CA ASP A 153 2.75 -9.22 -27.93
C ASP A 153 2.15 -7.81 -27.92
N SER A 154 0.83 -7.71 -27.89
CA SER A 154 0.08 -6.46 -27.84
C SER A 154 -1.36 -6.68 -27.38
N LEU A 155 -2.04 -5.62 -26.89
CA LEU A 155 -3.47 -5.68 -26.59
C LEU A 155 -4.28 -6.00 -27.84
N ARG A 156 -3.82 -5.57 -29.01
CA ARG A 156 -4.45 -5.87 -30.30
C ARG A 156 -4.30 -7.32 -30.70
N ALA A 157 -3.13 -7.91 -30.52
CA ALA A 157 -2.89 -9.34 -30.76
C ALA A 157 -3.66 -10.18 -29.75
N LEU A 158 -3.72 -9.76 -28.49
CA LEU A 158 -4.53 -10.39 -27.44
C LEU A 158 -6.01 -10.44 -27.84
N ALA A 159 -6.57 -9.33 -28.29
CA ALA A 159 -7.97 -9.22 -28.75
C ALA A 159 -8.28 -10.09 -29.98
N GLN A 160 -7.27 -10.42 -30.80
CA GLN A 160 -7.40 -11.28 -31.97
C GLN A 160 -7.14 -12.76 -31.69
N SER A 161 -6.86 -13.11 -30.44
CA SER A 161 -6.57 -14.47 -29.99
C SER A 161 -7.75 -15.09 -29.24
N ASP A 162 -7.67 -16.42 -28.98
CA ASP A 162 -8.62 -17.12 -28.12
C ASP A 162 -8.21 -17.07 -26.63
N VAL A 163 -7.12 -16.35 -26.28
CA VAL A 163 -6.56 -16.25 -24.92
C VAL A 163 -7.57 -15.62 -23.97
N LYS A 164 -7.77 -16.27 -22.84
CA LYS A 164 -8.71 -15.81 -21.80
C LYS A 164 -7.97 -15.09 -20.69
N ILE A 165 -8.50 -13.93 -20.33
CA ILE A 165 -7.88 -13.05 -19.32
C ILE A 165 -8.82 -12.75 -18.16
N VAL A 166 -8.22 -12.58 -16.97
CA VAL A 166 -8.85 -11.97 -15.80
C VAL A 166 -8.23 -10.59 -15.59
N ILE A 167 -9.09 -9.61 -15.39
CA ILE A 167 -8.71 -8.22 -15.06
C ILE A 167 -9.44 -7.77 -13.80
N GLN A 168 -9.06 -6.60 -13.29
CA GLN A 168 -9.70 -5.99 -12.14
C GLN A 168 -10.58 -4.81 -12.54
N ASP A 169 -11.55 -4.49 -11.67
CA ASP A 169 -12.46 -3.36 -11.86
C ASP A 169 -11.70 -2.02 -11.65
N PRO A 170 -11.68 -1.13 -12.64
CA PRO A 170 -10.99 0.16 -12.54
C PRO A 170 -11.60 1.12 -11.51
N ARG A 171 -12.78 0.79 -10.96
CA ARG A 171 -13.45 1.61 -9.95
C ARG A 171 -12.99 1.29 -8.53
N SER A 172 -12.43 0.10 -8.30
CA SER A 172 -11.98 -0.37 -6.98
C SER A 172 -10.49 -0.71 -6.94
N SER A 173 -9.89 -1.18 -8.05
CA SER A 173 -8.54 -1.72 -8.10
C SER A 173 -7.53 -0.79 -8.75
N THR A 174 -6.33 -0.73 -8.20
CA THR A 174 -5.16 -0.05 -8.79
C THR A 174 -4.78 -0.63 -10.14
N PRO A 175 -4.53 -1.98 -10.30
CA PRO A 175 -4.25 -2.53 -11.62
C PRO A 175 -5.38 -2.34 -12.62
N GLY A 176 -6.64 -2.44 -12.18
CA GLY A 176 -7.79 -2.20 -13.05
C GLY A 176 -7.81 -0.77 -13.61
N LEU A 177 -7.59 0.24 -12.77
CA LEU A 177 -7.44 1.63 -13.19
C LEU A 177 -6.19 1.82 -14.05
N GLY A 178 -5.09 1.16 -13.69
CA GLY A 178 -3.86 1.18 -14.47
C GLY A 178 -4.05 0.65 -15.89
N LEU A 179 -4.76 -0.46 -16.07
CA LEU A 179 -5.09 -0.98 -17.40
C LEU A 179 -5.98 -0.03 -18.19
N LEU A 180 -6.96 0.59 -17.52
CA LEU A 180 -7.81 1.58 -18.16
C LEU A 180 -6.99 2.73 -18.77
N LEU A 181 -6.05 3.26 -18.00
CA LEU A 181 -5.16 4.33 -18.44
C LEU A 181 -4.09 3.85 -19.42
N TRP A 182 -3.61 2.60 -19.29
CA TRP A 182 -2.68 1.99 -20.23
C TRP A 182 -3.29 1.90 -21.64
N VAL A 183 -4.52 1.36 -21.75
CA VAL A 183 -5.24 1.32 -23.04
C VAL A 183 -5.40 2.72 -23.61
N LYS A 184 -5.75 3.71 -22.78
CA LYS A 184 -5.93 5.10 -23.23
C LYS A 184 -4.62 5.76 -23.65
N ALA A 185 -3.51 5.51 -22.92
CA ALA A 185 -2.20 6.04 -23.24
C ALA A 185 -1.61 5.43 -24.51
N ALA A 186 -1.87 4.14 -24.75
CA ALA A 186 -1.34 3.43 -25.91
C ALA A 186 -2.15 3.72 -27.20
N TYR A 187 -3.46 3.86 -27.10
CA TYR A 187 -4.36 3.87 -28.27
C TYR A 187 -5.17 5.16 -28.44
N GLY A 188 -5.16 6.07 -27.46
CA GLY A 188 -5.84 7.37 -27.58
C GLY A 188 -7.32 7.23 -27.93
N ASP A 189 -7.74 7.80 -29.08
CA ASP A 189 -9.13 7.76 -29.55
C ASP A 189 -9.58 6.35 -30.00
N GLN A 190 -8.65 5.41 -30.19
CA GLN A 190 -8.96 4.02 -30.52
C GLN A 190 -9.22 3.15 -29.27
N ALA A 191 -9.07 3.68 -28.06
CA ALA A 191 -9.23 2.93 -26.81
C ALA A 191 -10.59 2.23 -26.70
N ALA A 192 -11.67 2.89 -27.07
CA ALA A 192 -13.02 2.31 -27.08
C ALA A 192 -13.12 1.07 -27.98
N GLN A 193 -12.45 1.09 -29.14
CA GLN A 193 -12.43 -0.06 -30.06
C GLN A 193 -11.59 -1.21 -29.47
N ILE A 194 -10.44 -0.91 -28.85
CA ILE A 194 -9.61 -1.92 -28.19
C ILE A 194 -10.40 -2.63 -27.07
N TRP A 195 -11.17 -1.89 -26.27
CA TRP A 195 -12.03 -2.49 -25.24
C TRP A 195 -13.13 -3.36 -25.86
N ALA A 196 -13.74 -2.90 -26.95
CA ALA A 196 -14.76 -3.66 -27.67
C ALA A 196 -14.20 -4.98 -28.25
N ASP A 197 -12.97 -4.94 -28.75
CA ASP A 197 -12.30 -6.10 -29.33
C ASP A 197 -11.82 -7.09 -28.24
N LEU A 198 -11.42 -6.60 -27.06
CA LEU A 198 -10.99 -7.41 -25.91
C LEU A 198 -12.14 -8.04 -25.12
N ALA A 199 -13.37 -7.58 -25.30
CA ALA A 199 -14.51 -7.98 -24.46
C ALA A 199 -14.72 -9.51 -24.39
N ASP A 200 -14.50 -10.22 -25.47
CA ASP A 200 -14.67 -11.69 -25.57
C ASP A 200 -13.50 -12.47 -24.92
N ASN A 201 -12.36 -11.80 -24.70
CA ASN A 201 -11.20 -12.39 -24.01
C ASN A 201 -11.37 -12.29 -22.47
N ILE A 202 -12.07 -11.25 -21.98
CA ILE A 202 -12.24 -10.99 -20.54
C ILE A 202 -13.30 -11.93 -19.99
N ILE A 203 -12.89 -12.94 -19.22
CA ILE A 203 -13.81 -13.92 -18.61
C ILE A 203 -14.33 -13.48 -17.25
N THR A 204 -13.59 -12.65 -16.54
CA THR A 204 -13.95 -12.19 -15.20
C THR A 204 -13.30 -10.82 -14.93
N VAL A 205 -14.05 -9.98 -14.23
CA VAL A 205 -13.60 -8.71 -13.65
C VAL A 205 -13.73 -8.82 -12.14
N THR A 206 -12.62 -8.83 -11.42
CA THR A 206 -12.61 -8.96 -9.96
C THR A 206 -12.57 -7.59 -9.28
N PRO A 207 -12.99 -7.46 -8.00
CA PRO A 207 -12.93 -6.21 -7.26
C PRO A 207 -11.48 -5.76 -6.98
N GLY A 208 -10.54 -6.70 -6.78
CA GLY A 208 -9.15 -6.44 -6.44
C GLY A 208 -8.17 -7.39 -7.12
N TRP A 209 -6.87 -7.15 -6.83
CA TRP A 209 -5.76 -7.91 -7.43
C TRP A 209 -5.70 -9.35 -6.91
N SER A 210 -5.90 -9.55 -5.60
CA SER A 210 -5.76 -10.86 -4.94
C SER A 210 -6.67 -11.92 -5.55
N GLU A 211 -7.93 -11.58 -5.81
CA GLU A 211 -8.91 -12.49 -6.40
C GLU A 211 -8.56 -12.81 -7.86
N ALA A 212 -8.12 -11.81 -8.63
CA ALA A 212 -7.72 -12.02 -10.02
C ALA A 212 -6.54 -12.97 -10.12
N TYR A 213 -5.52 -12.74 -9.29
CA TYR A 213 -4.32 -13.56 -9.30
C TYR A 213 -4.61 -14.98 -8.82
N GLY A 214 -5.48 -15.15 -7.81
CA GLY A 214 -5.97 -16.46 -7.36
C GLY A 214 -6.63 -17.26 -8.48
N LEU A 215 -7.57 -16.67 -9.24
CA LEU A 215 -8.22 -17.32 -10.38
C LEU A 215 -7.20 -17.77 -11.46
N PHE A 216 -6.19 -16.97 -11.72
CA PHE A 216 -5.12 -17.35 -12.64
C PHE A 216 -4.32 -18.54 -12.13
N LEU A 217 -3.95 -18.57 -10.85
CA LEU A 217 -3.22 -19.68 -10.23
C LEU A 217 -4.05 -20.98 -10.22
N GLU A 218 -5.36 -20.88 -10.02
CA GLU A 218 -6.30 -22.00 -10.13
C GLU A 218 -6.48 -22.50 -11.57
N GLY A 219 -5.99 -21.72 -12.54
CA GLY A 219 -6.01 -22.10 -13.94
C GLY A 219 -7.29 -21.76 -14.68
N GLU A 220 -8.09 -20.87 -14.13
CA GLU A 220 -9.35 -20.41 -14.73
C GLU A 220 -9.12 -19.47 -15.93
N ALA A 221 -7.95 -18.81 -15.99
CA ALA A 221 -7.55 -17.94 -17.09
C ALA A 221 -6.16 -18.28 -17.63
N ASP A 222 -5.89 -17.89 -18.88
CA ASP A 222 -4.58 -18.05 -19.50
C ASP A 222 -3.62 -16.95 -19.05
N MET A 223 -4.15 -15.74 -18.83
CA MET A 223 -3.38 -14.58 -18.37
C MET A 223 -4.17 -13.77 -17.32
N VAL A 224 -3.42 -13.08 -16.46
CA VAL A 224 -3.96 -12.17 -15.46
C VAL A 224 -3.27 -10.82 -15.55
N LEU A 225 -4.03 -9.75 -15.39
CA LEU A 225 -3.44 -8.42 -15.22
C LEU A 225 -2.73 -8.32 -13.87
N SER A 226 -1.45 -7.98 -13.91
CA SER A 226 -0.59 -7.83 -12.74
C SER A 226 0.59 -6.91 -13.09
N TYR A 227 1.83 -7.31 -12.75
CA TYR A 227 3.03 -6.49 -12.95
C TYR A 227 4.15 -7.26 -13.65
N THR A 228 5.08 -6.54 -14.24
CA THR A 228 6.31 -7.14 -14.82
C THR A 228 7.14 -7.86 -13.77
N THR A 229 6.98 -7.50 -12.51
CA THR A 229 7.69 -8.05 -11.36
C THR A 229 7.01 -9.27 -10.73
N SER A 230 5.74 -9.53 -11.01
CA SER A 230 4.98 -10.65 -10.40
C SER A 230 5.63 -12.03 -10.59
N PRO A 231 6.31 -12.34 -11.71
CA PRO A 231 7.01 -13.60 -11.86
C PRO A 231 8.14 -13.83 -10.83
N ALA A 232 8.63 -12.76 -10.16
CA ALA A 232 9.67 -12.89 -9.13
C ALA A 232 9.23 -13.74 -7.95
N TYR A 233 7.97 -13.61 -7.51
CA TYR A 233 7.40 -14.45 -6.46
C TYR A 233 7.58 -15.95 -6.77
N HIS A 234 7.12 -16.37 -7.94
CA HIS A 234 7.20 -17.78 -8.35
C HIS A 234 8.64 -18.25 -8.48
N LEU A 235 9.49 -17.42 -9.12
CA LEU A 235 10.88 -17.76 -9.35
C LEU A 235 11.68 -17.90 -8.04
N ILE A 236 11.43 -17.02 -7.07
CA ILE A 236 12.27 -16.89 -5.87
C ILE A 236 11.67 -17.66 -4.69
N ALA A 237 10.37 -17.53 -4.43
CA ALA A 237 9.73 -18.17 -3.28
C ALA A 237 9.27 -19.60 -3.57
N GLU A 238 8.88 -19.92 -4.82
CA GLU A 238 8.38 -21.21 -5.23
C GLU A 238 9.38 -22.01 -6.07
N GLU A 239 10.53 -21.42 -6.44
CA GLU A 239 11.52 -22.03 -7.37
C GLU A 239 10.88 -22.44 -8.72
N ASP A 240 9.80 -21.75 -9.13
CA ASP A 240 9.04 -21.98 -10.35
C ASP A 240 9.32 -20.89 -11.39
N ALA A 241 10.02 -21.27 -12.46
CA ALA A 241 10.31 -20.37 -13.57
C ALA A 241 9.24 -20.42 -14.68
N SER A 242 8.08 -21.04 -14.46
CA SER A 242 7.02 -21.16 -15.47
C SER A 242 6.29 -19.86 -15.75
N LYS A 243 6.17 -18.97 -14.77
CA LYS A 243 5.46 -17.70 -14.92
C LYS A 243 6.32 -16.64 -15.61
N ALA A 244 5.68 -15.84 -16.46
CA ALA A 244 6.33 -14.74 -17.17
C ALA A 244 5.35 -13.57 -17.37
N ALA A 245 5.88 -12.36 -17.52
CA ALA A 245 5.12 -11.21 -17.98
C ALA A 245 5.20 -11.11 -19.50
N ALA A 246 4.07 -10.92 -20.17
CA ALA A 246 4.03 -10.69 -21.60
C ALA A 246 4.63 -9.32 -21.96
N ALA A 247 5.51 -9.30 -22.96
CA ALA A 247 6.11 -8.08 -23.45
C ALA A 247 5.23 -7.49 -24.56
N PHE A 248 4.65 -6.32 -24.33
CA PHE A 248 3.76 -5.67 -25.29
C PHE A 248 4.49 -4.56 -26.06
N ASP A 249 4.35 -4.57 -27.39
CA ASP A 249 5.01 -3.64 -28.32
C ASP A 249 4.60 -2.19 -28.12
N GLU A 250 3.36 -1.92 -27.70
CA GLU A 250 2.89 -0.58 -27.35
C GLU A 250 3.57 0.01 -26.10
N GLY A 251 4.28 -0.81 -25.34
CA GLY A 251 4.90 -0.46 -24.07
C GLY A 251 4.02 -0.81 -22.89
N HIS A 252 4.54 -0.55 -21.68
CA HIS A 252 3.88 -0.85 -20.41
C HIS A 252 3.64 0.41 -19.60
N TYR A 253 2.51 0.48 -18.92
CA TYR A 253 2.15 1.64 -18.11
C TYR A 253 2.85 1.55 -16.76
N LEU A 254 3.61 2.60 -16.43
CA LEU A 254 4.32 2.73 -15.16
C LEU A 254 3.35 3.06 -14.04
N GLN A 255 3.51 2.39 -12.92
CA GLN A 255 2.90 2.72 -11.63
C GLN A 255 4.01 3.08 -10.64
N VAL A 256 3.79 4.13 -9.86
CA VAL A 256 4.53 4.42 -8.63
C VAL A 256 3.52 4.48 -7.51
N GLU A 257 3.66 3.60 -6.52
CA GLU A 257 2.81 3.62 -5.32
C GLU A 257 3.33 4.63 -4.31
N VAL A 258 2.39 5.29 -3.65
CA VAL A 258 2.70 6.42 -2.78
C VAL A 258 1.95 6.35 -1.46
N ALA A 259 2.53 6.99 -0.45
CA ALA A 259 1.86 7.32 0.80
C ALA A 259 1.66 8.84 0.92
N GLY A 260 0.60 9.24 1.63
CA GLY A 260 0.31 10.64 1.94
C GLY A 260 -0.22 10.80 3.36
N LYS A 261 0.19 11.89 4.02
CA LYS A 261 -0.27 12.27 5.36
C LYS A 261 -1.57 13.06 5.28
N LEU A 262 -2.54 12.73 6.15
CA LEU A 262 -3.82 13.44 6.21
C LEU A 262 -3.75 14.68 7.12
N ALA A 263 -4.46 15.73 6.71
CA ALA A 263 -4.52 17.02 7.41
C ALA A 263 -5.21 16.93 8.77
N ASN A 264 -6.13 15.97 8.93
CA ASN A 264 -6.90 15.74 10.16
C ASN A 264 -6.27 14.68 11.08
N SER A 265 -5.04 14.25 10.82
CA SER A 265 -4.33 13.30 11.68
C SER A 265 -4.27 13.78 13.12
N ASP A 266 -4.65 12.89 14.04
CA ASP A 266 -4.48 13.12 15.50
C ASP A 266 -3.05 12.82 15.97
N GLN A 267 -2.24 12.19 15.10
CA GLN A 267 -0.85 11.77 15.35
C GLN A 267 0.15 12.31 14.30
N PRO A 268 0.16 13.62 13.99
CA PRO A 268 0.94 14.15 12.87
C PRO A 268 2.44 13.89 12.99
N ALA A 269 2.99 13.85 14.22
CA ALA A 269 4.40 13.54 14.45
C ALA A 269 4.73 12.06 14.22
N LEU A 270 3.82 11.13 14.54
CA LEU A 270 3.97 9.71 14.22
C LEU A 270 3.83 9.46 12.72
N ALA A 271 2.89 10.16 12.07
CA ALA A 271 2.74 10.11 10.62
C ALA A 271 4.04 10.55 9.91
N ASP A 272 4.67 11.64 10.36
CA ASP A 272 5.97 12.06 9.82
C ASP A 272 7.07 11.01 10.06
N GLN A 273 7.12 10.40 11.25
CA GLN A 273 8.06 9.31 11.55
C GLN A 273 7.81 8.08 10.67
N PHE A 274 6.56 7.74 10.38
CA PHE A 274 6.20 6.63 9.50
C PHE A 274 6.64 6.89 8.06
N LEU A 275 6.41 8.08 7.53
CA LEU A 275 6.86 8.47 6.19
C LEU A 275 8.39 8.45 6.06
N ASP A 276 9.12 8.91 7.08
CA ASP A 276 10.57 8.82 7.12
C ASP A 276 11.06 7.36 7.22
N PHE A 277 10.38 6.53 8.04
CA PHE A 277 10.66 5.10 8.17
C PHE A 277 10.44 4.36 6.86
N MET A 278 9.41 4.73 6.11
CA MET A 278 9.06 4.13 4.81
C MET A 278 10.20 4.25 3.78
N LEU A 279 11.03 5.28 3.86
CA LEU A 279 12.23 5.44 3.02
C LEU A 279 13.46 4.69 3.56
N GLY A 280 13.35 4.13 4.74
CA GLY A 280 14.45 3.46 5.44
C GLY A 280 14.68 2.02 4.99
N ALA A 281 15.83 1.49 5.38
CA ALA A 281 16.30 0.16 5.01
C ALA A 281 15.33 -0.97 5.42
N GLU A 282 14.69 -0.84 6.59
CA GLU A 282 13.78 -1.86 7.14
C GLU A 282 12.50 -1.98 6.31
N PHE A 283 11.94 -0.85 5.86
CA PHE A 283 10.78 -0.86 4.98
C PHE A 283 11.16 -1.24 3.54
N GLN A 284 12.17 -0.58 2.97
CA GLN A 284 12.55 -0.80 1.57
C GLN A 284 13.13 -2.21 1.32
N GLY A 285 13.69 -2.83 2.35
CA GLY A 285 14.23 -4.19 2.27
C GLY A 285 13.16 -5.28 2.16
N VAL A 286 11.95 -5.05 2.67
CA VAL A 286 10.87 -6.05 2.58
C VAL A 286 10.07 -5.94 1.26
N ILE A 287 10.07 -4.79 0.60
CA ILE A 287 9.30 -4.57 -0.63
C ILE A 287 9.60 -5.61 -1.72
N PRO A 288 10.86 -5.88 -2.11
CA PRO A 288 11.12 -6.79 -3.22
C PRO A 288 10.90 -8.28 -2.90
N VAL A 289 10.63 -8.63 -1.63
CA VAL A 289 10.46 -10.03 -1.19
C VAL A 289 9.07 -10.33 -0.61
N THR A 290 8.23 -9.32 -0.43
CA THR A 290 6.85 -9.49 0.06
C THR A 290 5.82 -8.77 -0.81
N ASN A 291 6.10 -7.54 -1.28
CA ASN A 291 5.25 -6.83 -2.24
C ASN A 291 5.60 -7.14 -3.70
N TRP A 292 6.78 -7.74 -3.92
CA TRP A 292 7.27 -8.15 -5.24
C TRP A 292 7.31 -6.99 -6.25
N MET A 293 7.63 -5.79 -5.76
CA MET A 293 7.77 -4.56 -6.53
C MET A 293 9.22 -4.05 -6.46
N TYR A 294 9.59 -3.09 -7.30
CA TYR A 294 10.85 -2.38 -7.16
C TYR A 294 10.74 -1.37 -6.00
N PRO A 295 11.68 -1.34 -5.04
CA PRO A 295 11.67 -0.37 -3.96
C PRO A 295 11.91 1.05 -4.51
N ALA A 296 11.21 2.05 -3.93
CA ALA A 296 11.35 3.44 -4.35
C ALA A 296 12.62 4.12 -3.82
N ALA A 297 13.25 3.57 -2.79
CA ALA A 297 14.56 3.99 -2.29
C ALA A 297 15.49 2.78 -2.20
N THR A 298 16.77 3.02 -1.89
CA THR A 298 17.78 1.96 -1.90
C THR A 298 17.44 0.87 -0.87
N ALA A 299 17.13 -0.33 -1.33
CA ALA A 299 17.08 -1.52 -0.47
C ALA A 299 18.51 -1.89 -0.03
N PRO A 300 18.75 -2.21 1.26
CA PRO A 300 20.10 -2.38 1.80
C PRO A 300 20.87 -3.55 1.18
N GLU A 301 20.15 -4.62 0.82
CA GLU A 301 20.73 -5.83 0.20
C GLU A 301 20.59 -5.84 -1.32
N GLY A 302 20.05 -4.76 -1.90
CA GLY A 302 19.70 -4.69 -3.32
C GLY A 302 18.50 -5.55 -3.67
N LEU A 303 18.30 -5.79 -4.97
CA LEU A 303 17.22 -6.66 -5.45
C LEU A 303 17.62 -8.13 -5.28
N PRO A 304 16.68 -9.02 -4.92
CA PRO A 304 16.90 -10.45 -4.87
C PRO A 304 17.39 -11.00 -6.20
N LYS A 305 18.22 -12.06 -6.12
CA LYS A 305 18.67 -12.77 -7.32
C LYS A 305 17.45 -13.32 -8.07
N GLY A 306 17.39 -13.04 -9.36
CA GLY A 306 16.26 -13.39 -10.23
C GLY A 306 15.53 -12.17 -10.79
N TYR A 307 15.55 -11.03 -10.09
CA TYR A 307 14.97 -9.79 -10.59
C TYR A 307 15.61 -9.34 -11.90
N GLU A 308 16.91 -9.62 -12.11
CA GLU A 308 17.64 -9.31 -13.35
C GLU A 308 17.13 -10.08 -14.58
N THR A 309 16.34 -11.13 -14.35
CA THR A 309 15.74 -11.95 -15.42
C THR A 309 14.33 -11.52 -15.81
N LEU A 310 13.73 -10.61 -15.02
CA LEU A 310 12.35 -10.15 -15.26
C LEU A 310 12.26 -9.32 -16.54
N MET A 311 11.10 -9.42 -17.20
CA MET A 311 10.82 -8.65 -18.39
C MET A 311 10.93 -7.14 -18.10
N GLN A 312 11.76 -6.46 -18.89
CA GLN A 312 11.90 -5.02 -18.86
C GLN A 312 11.21 -4.40 -20.07
N PRO A 313 10.26 -3.46 -19.88
CA PRO A 313 9.58 -2.82 -20.99
C PRO A 313 10.56 -2.05 -21.89
N GLN A 314 10.40 -2.17 -23.21
CA GLN A 314 11.15 -1.35 -24.16
C GLN A 314 10.67 0.11 -24.17
N LYS A 315 9.40 0.32 -23.77
CA LYS A 315 8.77 1.63 -23.70
C LYS A 315 7.94 1.71 -22.44
N SER A 316 8.21 2.74 -21.64
CA SER A 316 7.38 3.09 -20.47
C SER A 316 6.35 4.13 -20.88
N LEU A 317 5.09 3.88 -20.52
CA LEU A 317 3.96 4.80 -20.69
C LEU A 317 3.60 5.34 -19.31
N LEU A 318 3.27 6.62 -19.25
CA LEU A 318 2.76 7.27 -18.04
C LEU A 318 2.02 8.53 -18.45
N MET A 319 0.83 8.75 -17.93
CA MET A 319 0.16 10.03 -17.98
C MET A 319 0.56 10.91 -16.80
N SER A 320 0.56 12.22 -16.97
CA SER A 320 0.62 13.11 -15.81
C SER A 320 -0.60 12.89 -14.90
N ALA A 321 -0.46 13.18 -13.61
CA ALA A 321 -1.57 13.09 -12.65
C ALA A 321 -2.80 13.88 -13.10
N GLN A 322 -2.59 15.03 -13.75
CA GLN A 322 -3.65 15.87 -14.28
C GLN A 322 -4.33 15.22 -15.51
N ASP A 323 -3.55 14.66 -16.45
CA ASP A 323 -4.10 14.01 -17.63
C ASP A 323 -4.88 12.74 -17.23
N ALA A 324 -4.33 11.92 -16.33
CA ALA A 324 -5.00 10.73 -15.79
C ALA A 324 -6.36 11.09 -15.18
N MET A 325 -6.42 12.15 -14.37
CA MET A 325 -7.66 12.65 -13.77
C MET A 325 -8.66 13.11 -14.83
N MET A 326 -8.21 13.84 -15.88
CA MET A 326 -9.08 14.37 -16.91
C MET A 326 -9.68 13.30 -17.82
N VAL A 327 -8.92 12.24 -18.14
CA VAL A 327 -9.38 11.20 -19.08
C VAL A 327 -10.19 10.09 -18.40
N ARG A 328 -10.06 9.94 -17.08
CA ARG A 328 -10.57 8.80 -16.30
C ARG A 328 -12.05 8.51 -16.55
N ASP A 329 -12.91 9.50 -16.41
CA ASP A 329 -14.37 9.31 -16.51
C ASP A 329 -14.79 8.91 -17.93
N GLY A 330 -14.17 9.51 -18.95
CA GLY A 330 -14.39 9.15 -20.35
C GLY A 330 -13.91 7.72 -20.66
N ALA A 331 -12.71 7.37 -20.21
CA ALA A 331 -12.15 6.03 -20.38
C ALA A 331 -12.98 4.97 -19.65
N LEU A 332 -13.50 5.28 -18.45
CA LEU A 332 -14.39 4.40 -17.71
C LEU A 332 -15.72 4.18 -18.47
N ALA A 333 -16.28 5.21 -19.07
CA ALA A 333 -17.50 5.08 -19.88
C ALA A 333 -17.26 4.21 -21.14
N GLU A 334 -16.11 4.35 -21.80
CA GLU A 334 -15.70 3.49 -22.93
C GLU A 334 -15.63 2.02 -22.49
N TRP A 335 -14.95 1.73 -21.37
CA TRP A 335 -14.81 0.40 -20.81
C TRP A 335 -16.15 -0.24 -20.41
N LEU A 336 -17.00 0.51 -19.67
CA LEU A 336 -18.33 0.04 -19.26
C LEU A 336 -19.20 -0.28 -20.47
N THR A 337 -19.14 0.55 -21.52
CA THR A 337 -19.91 0.34 -22.77
C THR A 337 -19.48 -0.93 -23.47
N ALA A 338 -18.18 -1.20 -23.52
CA ALA A 338 -17.63 -2.40 -24.16
C ALA A 338 -18.02 -3.69 -23.42
N LEU A 339 -18.02 -3.67 -22.07
CA LEU A 339 -18.31 -4.86 -21.25
C LEU A 339 -19.81 -5.04 -20.91
N ALA A 340 -20.68 -4.12 -21.26
CA ALA A 340 -22.13 -4.22 -21.04
C ALA A 340 -22.87 -5.12 -22.04
N ARG A 341 -22.17 -5.93 -22.83
CA ARG A 341 -22.71 -6.79 -23.89
C ARG A 341 -23.32 -8.09 -23.36
#